data_ea741ec8fc69526d269ec416ff00cb5b
#
_entry.id   ea741ec8fc69526d269ec416ff00cb5b
#
_cell.length_a   1.000
_cell.length_b   1.000
_cell.length_c   1.000
_cell.angle_alpha   90.00
_cell.angle_beta   90.00
_cell.angle_gamma   90.00
#
_symmetry.space_group_name_H-M   'P 1'
#
loop_
_entity.id
_entity.type
_entity.pdbx_description
1 polymer ?
#
loop_
_entity_poly.entity_id
_entity_poly.type
_entity_poly.pdbx_seq_one_letter_code
_entity_poly.pdbx_strand_id
1 'polypeptide(L)'
;MEKYLNEFIEKLKLEGKSTNTIKSYKAHMQEYFQWFADSFGNTEFKGLYRSNIQEYKNYLKNIKRIGKDNHNLDGKTINAKLSALAKYNELMQPDNIIISKSDYIKIQENAINPTEITKEDIEVFRQRILQSEGTHALRNYAIVTVMMYTGLRISEVLRLKKTDVSTITGEIRVTDGKGEKQRIVIMNSKVIDAINEYKRHYNKEETELLFYNANGKALDRTAINKVFWEFRDKDKPISPHSLRHYFCSSALEAGYTISEVAMLAGHSNIHTTMKYYGKQVLMESDVLKSA
;
A
#
# COMPACT_ATOMS: atom_id res chain seq x y z
N MET A 1 -2.01 31.45 -3.10
CA MET A 1 -2.22 30.01 -2.86
C MET A 1 -0.98 29.32 -2.33
N GLU A 2 0.22 29.59 -2.85
CA GLU A 2 1.47 28.95 -2.40
C GLU A 2 1.76 29.18 -0.90
N LYS A 3 1.54 30.39 -0.37
CA LYS A 3 1.66 30.70 1.07
C LYS A 3 0.78 29.76 1.91
N TYR A 4 -0.47 29.57 1.54
CA TYR A 4 -1.42 28.71 2.26
C TYR A 4 -1.02 27.24 2.19
N LEU A 5 -0.48 26.79 1.04
CA LEU A 5 0.02 25.42 0.89
C LEU A 5 1.21 25.16 1.81
N ASN A 6 2.16 26.08 1.86
CA ASN A 6 3.35 25.95 2.72
C ASN A 6 2.97 25.93 4.21
N GLU A 7 2.08 26.83 4.64
CA GLU A 7 1.58 26.84 6.01
C GLU A 7 0.87 25.51 6.37
N PHE A 8 0.04 24.99 5.48
CA PHE A 8 -0.62 23.71 5.66
C PHE A 8 0.38 22.55 5.81
N ILE A 9 1.44 22.54 4.98
CA ILE A 9 2.51 21.53 5.07
C ILE A 9 3.22 21.60 6.42
N GLU A 10 3.54 22.80 6.92
CA GLU A 10 4.19 22.95 8.23
C GLU A 10 3.27 22.44 9.37
N LYS A 11 1.98 22.77 9.34
CA LYS A 11 1.02 22.23 10.31
C LYS A 11 0.93 20.70 10.27
N LEU A 12 0.96 20.07 9.08
CA LEU A 12 1.00 18.62 8.95
C LEU A 12 2.28 18.00 9.54
N LYS A 13 3.42 18.66 9.40
CA LYS A 13 4.69 18.25 10.03
C LYS A 13 4.60 18.32 11.55
N LEU A 14 4.05 19.39 12.09
CA LEU A 14 3.84 19.57 13.54
C LEU A 14 2.91 18.49 14.12
N GLU A 15 1.90 18.02 13.35
CA GLU A 15 1.07 16.88 13.73
C GLU A 15 1.78 15.52 13.60
N GLY A 16 3.05 15.47 13.21
CA GLY A 16 3.77 14.21 13.02
C GLY A 16 3.27 13.34 11.86
N LYS A 17 2.63 13.94 10.84
CA LYS A 17 2.19 13.17 9.68
C LYS A 17 3.37 12.61 8.90
N SER A 18 3.21 11.40 8.35
CA SER A 18 4.28 10.78 7.55
C SER A 18 4.59 11.60 6.29
N THR A 19 5.83 11.53 5.84
CA THR A 19 6.29 12.15 4.58
C THR A 19 5.39 11.80 3.39
N ASN A 20 4.93 10.54 3.30
CA ASN A 20 4.03 10.11 2.24
C ASN A 20 2.63 10.73 2.37
N THR A 21 2.10 10.87 3.59
CA THR A 21 0.83 11.55 3.84
C THR A 21 0.92 13.02 3.45
N ILE A 22 2.00 13.69 3.86
CA ILE A 22 2.26 15.10 3.51
C ILE A 22 2.35 15.26 1.99
N LYS A 23 3.12 14.40 1.32
CA LYS A 23 3.26 14.42 -0.15
C LYS A 23 1.92 14.23 -0.86
N SER A 24 1.09 13.31 -0.39
CA SER A 24 -0.24 13.06 -0.95
C SER A 24 -1.18 14.26 -0.75
N TYR A 25 -1.24 14.80 0.46
CA TYR A 25 -2.08 15.95 0.76
C TYR A 25 -1.63 17.20 0.02
N LYS A 26 -0.30 17.41 -0.10
CA LYS A 26 0.26 18.49 -0.93
C LYS A 26 -0.23 18.39 -2.37
N ALA A 27 -0.11 17.22 -2.99
CA ALA A 27 -0.52 17.02 -4.38
C ALA A 27 -2.03 17.27 -4.58
N HIS A 28 -2.88 16.80 -3.64
CA HIS A 28 -4.32 17.02 -3.71
C HIS A 28 -4.70 18.49 -3.52
N MET A 29 -4.01 19.22 -2.63
CA MET A 29 -4.23 20.65 -2.44
C MET A 29 -3.74 21.48 -3.64
N GLN A 30 -2.61 21.11 -4.23
CA GLN A 30 -2.13 21.75 -5.45
C GLN A 30 -3.14 21.61 -6.59
N GLU A 31 -3.70 20.42 -6.74
CA GLU A 31 -4.74 20.17 -7.75
C GLU A 31 -6.01 20.99 -7.49
N TYR A 32 -6.44 21.11 -6.23
CA TYR A 32 -7.58 21.96 -5.87
C TYR A 32 -7.29 23.45 -6.17
N PHE A 33 -6.10 23.95 -5.82
CA PHE A 33 -5.73 25.32 -6.10
C PHE A 33 -5.64 25.62 -7.61
N GLN A 34 -5.17 24.65 -8.39
CA GLN A 34 -5.17 24.79 -9.85
C GLN A 34 -6.61 24.87 -10.38
N TRP A 35 -7.48 23.95 -9.96
CA TRP A 35 -8.89 23.97 -10.32
C TRP A 35 -9.56 25.30 -9.92
N PHE A 36 -9.26 25.81 -8.71
CA PHE A 36 -9.80 27.07 -8.23
C PHE A 36 -9.37 28.24 -9.14
N ALA A 37 -8.09 28.31 -9.49
CA ALA A 37 -7.57 29.32 -10.38
C ALA A 37 -8.20 29.24 -11.78
N ASP A 38 -8.34 28.05 -12.32
CA ASP A 38 -8.96 27.81 -13.64
C ASP A 38 -10.45 28.17 -13.64
N SER A 39 -11.15 27.94 -12.53
CA SER A 39 -12.60 28.17 -12.42
C SER A 39 -12.97 29.62 -12.09
N PHE A 40 -12.15 30.30 -11.27
CA PHE A 40 -12.47 31.64 -10.75
C PHE A 40 -11.50 32.73 -11.19
N GLY A 41 -10.54 32.40 -12.04
CA GLY A 41 -9.59 33.34 -12.62
C GLY A 41 -8.75 34.06 -11.57
N ASN A 42 -8.72 35.40 -11.63
CA ASN A 42 -7.94 36.24 -10.73
C ASN A 42 -8.54 36.42 -9.33
N THR A 43 -9.57 35.64 -8.96
CA THR A 43 -10.16 35.72 -7.64
C THR A 43 -9.14 35.31 -6.57
N GLU A 44 -8.94 36.18 -5.59
CA GLU A 44 -8.04 35.87 -4.47
C GLU A 44 -8.60 34.72 -3.63
N PHE A 45 -7.78 33.67 -3.43
CA PHE A 45 -8.14 32.61 -2.53
C PHE A 45 -8.03 33.07 -1.07
N LYS A 46 -9.15 33.13 -0.37
CA LYS A 46 -9.24 33.55 1.05
C LYS A 46 -9.48 32.39 2.00
N GLY A 47 -9.84 31.22 1.46
CA GLY A 47 -10.14 30.02 2.23
C GLY A 47 -11.05 29.07 1.46
N LEU A 48 -11.40 27.96 2.09
CA LEU A 48 -12.39 27.03 1.57
C LEU A 48 -13.81 27.53 1.92
N TYR A 49 -14.71 27.40 0.97
CA TYR A 49 -16.14 27.68 1.12
C TYR A 49 -16.95 26.47 0.70
N ARG A 50 -18.10 26.26 1.33
CA ARG A 50 -18.98 25.12 1.08
C ARG A 50 -19.36 24.98 -0.40
N SER A 51 -19.69 26.10 -1.06
CA SER A 51 -20.01 26.12 -2.50
C SER A 51 -18.86 25.58 -3.33
N ASN A 52 -17.64 26.07 -3.10
CA ASN A 52 -16.47 25.67 -3.89
C ASN A 52 -16.12 24.20 -3.70
N ILE A 53 -16.35 23.65 -2.49
CA ILE A 53 -16.16 22.21 -2.23
C ILE A 53 -17.16 21.36 -3.04
N GLN A 54 -18.42 21.80 -3.12
CA GLN A 54 -19.44 21.08 -3.88
C GLN A 54 -19.18 21.17 -5.38
N GLU A 55 -18.77 22.33 -5.87
CA GLU A 55 -18.39 22.52 -7.27
C GLU A 55 -17.16 21.69 -7.65
N TYR A 56 -16.13 21.67 -6.79
CA TYR A 56 -14.97 20.82 -7.01
C TYR A 56 -15.30 19.33 -6.99
N LYS A 57 -16.14 18.89 -6.06
CA LYS A 57 -16.64 17.51 -6.02
C LYS A 57 -17.40 17.16 -7.32
N ASN A 58 -18.23 18.06 -7.81
CA ASN A 58 -18.93 17.90 -9.09
C ASN A 58 -17.96 17.82 -10.27
N TYR A 59 -16.96 18.70 -10.30
CA TYR A 59 -15.89 18.66 -11.28
C TYR A 59 -15.16 17.31 -11.30
N LEU A 60 -14.75 16.82 -10.12
CA LEU A 60 -14.05 15.53 -9.97
C LEU A 60 -14.90 14.36 -10.45
N LYS A 61 -16.21 14.40 -10.17
CA LYS A 61 -17.15 13.31 -10.51
C LYS A 61 -17.52 13.28 -11.99
N ASN A 62 -17.79 14.45 -12.54
CA ASN A 62 -18.51 14.55 -13.83
C ASN A 62 -17.64 15.07 -14.96
N ILE A 63 -16.60 15.86 -14.69
CA ILE A 63 -15.83 16.57 -15.70
C ILE A 63 -14.42 16.01 -15.82
N LYS A 64 -13.73 15.83 -14.69
CA LYS A 64 -12.35 15.37 -14.69
C LYS A 64 -12.25 13.94 -15.20
N ARG A 65 -11.30 13.72 -16.11
CA ARG A 65 -10.97 12.42 -16.70
C ARG A 65 -9.52 12.08 -16.44
N ILE A 66 -9.22 10.79 -16.39
CA ILE A 66 -7.88 10.26 -16.17
C ILE A 66 -7.55 9.15 -17.17
N GLY A 67 -6.24 8.97 -17.39
CA GLY A 67 -5.75 7.94 -18.30
C GLY A 67 -5.91 8.26 -19.77
N LYS A 68 -5.37 7.40 -20.62
CA LYS A 68 -5.44 7.55 -22.09
C LYS A 68 -6.87 7.35 -22.62
N ASP A 69 -7.67 6.57 -21.89
CA ASP A 69 -9.04 6.20 -22.29
C ASP A 69 -10.11 7.10 -21.63
N ASN A 70 -9.73 8.25 -21.09
CA ASN A 70 -10.65 9.24 -20.51
C ASN A 70 -11.65 8.69 -19.47
N HIS A 71 -11.18 7.83 -18.56
CA HIS A 71 -12.02 7.27 -17.50
C HIS A 71 -12.42 8.29 -16.43
N ASN A 72 -13.58 8.09 -15.84
CA ASN A 72 -14.02 8.82 -14.65
C ASN A 72 -13.11 8.48 -13.44
N LEU A 73 -12.95 9.42 -12.51
CA LEU A 73 -12.35 9.11 -11.24
C LEU A 73 -13.26 8.16 -10.43
N ASP A 74 -12.66 7.17 -9.78
CA ASP A 74 -13.38 6.33 -8.85
C ASP A 74 -13.71 7.07 -7.53
N GLY A 75 -14.71 6.57 -6.81
CA GLY A 75 -15.16 7.18 -5.55
C GLY A 75 -14.07 7.21 -4.48
N LYS A 76 -13.14 6.22 -4.45
CA LYS A 76 -12.04 6.19 -3.48
C LYS A 76 -11.05 7.32 -3.76
N THR A 77 -10.72 7.54 -5.02
CA THR A 77 -9.84 8.64 -5.45
C THR A 77 -10.47 10.00 -5.14
N ILE A 78 -11.77 10.19 -5.40
CA ILE A 78 -12.48 11.41 -5.03
C ILE A 78 -12.44 11.61 -3.51
N ASN A 79 -12.73 10.57 -2.73
CA ASN A 79 -12.71 10.64 -1.28
C ASN A 79 -11.33 10.94 -0.70
N ALA A 80 -10.25 10.45 -1.32
CA ALA A 80 -8.88 10.79 -0.92
C ALA A 80 -8.60 12.29 -1.09
N LYS A 81 -9.08 12.90 -2.18
CA LYS A 81 -8.95 14.34 -2.42
C LYS A 81 -9.80 15.15 -1.42
N LEU A 82 -11.03 14.73 -1.18
CA LEU A 82 -11.89 15.36 -0.16
C LEU A 82 -11.29 15.25 1.25
N SER A 83 -10.60 14.15 1.56
CA SER A 83 -9.91 13.98 2.85
C SER A 83 -8.75 14.98 3.02
N ALA A 84 -8.03 15.30 1.94
CA ALA A 84 -7.01 16.33 2.00
C ALA A 84 -7.62 17.73 2.24
N LEU A 85 -8.73 18.05 1.57
CA LEU A 85 -9.47 19.30 1.78
C LEU A 85 -10.08 19.37 3.18
N ALA A 86 -10.63 18.27 3.71
CA ALA A 86 -11.15 18.23 5.08
C ALA A 86 -10.04 18.48 6.10
N LYS A 87 -8.86 17.89 5.90
CA LYS A 87 -7.71 18.12 6.77
C LYS A 87 -7.16 19.54 6.64
N TYR A 88 -7.15 20.10 5.44
CA TYR A 88 -6.83 21.52 5.24
C TYR A 88 -7.82 22.41 5.99
N ASN A 89 -9.12 22.17 5.85
CA ASN A 89 -10.16 22.91 6.54
C ASN A 89 -9.99 22.85 8.07
N GLU A 90 -9.78 21.67 8.62
CA GLU A 90 -9.54 21.46 10.05
C GLU A 90 -8.35 22.29 10.57
N LEU A 91 -7.23 22.32 9.84
CA LEU A 91 -6.01 22.99 10.29
C LEU A 91 -5.97 24.48 10.00
N MET A 92 -6.58 24.91 8.90
CA MET A 92 -6.48 26.30 8.43
C MET A 92 -7.70 27.15 8.75
N GLN A 93 -8.85 26.50 9.00
CA GLN A 93 -10.13 27.17 9.32
C GLN A 93 -10.87 26.41 10.43
N PRO A 94 -10.26 26.23 11.63
CA PRO A 94 -10.80 25.36 12.68
C PRO A 94 -12.18 25.82 13.19
N ASP A 95 -12.44 27.11 13.19
CA ASP A 95 -13.72 27.69 13.65
C ASP A 95 -14.85 27.55 12.62
N ASN A 96 -14.56 27.07 11.42
CA ASN A 96 -15.52 26.93 10.35
C ASN A 96 -15.31 25.62 9.59
N ILE A 97 -15.78 24.50 10.17
CA ILE A 97 -15.70 23.18 9.55
C ILE A 97 -16.81 23.02 8.53
N ILE A 98 -16.45 23.00 7.25
CA ILE A 98 -17.39 22.98 6.13
C ILE A 98 -17.49 21.62 5.42
N ILE A 99 -16.57 20.69 5.70
CA ILE A 99 -16.54 19.34 5.09
C ILE A 99 -16.91 18.31 6.15
N SER A 100 -17.96 17.56 5.88
CA SER A 100 -18.50 16.54 6.77
C SER A 100 -18.49 15.14 6.14
N LYS A 101 -18.84 14.11 6.91
CA LYS A 101 -18.93 12.73 6.39
C LYS A 101 -19.93 12.57 5.24
N SER A 102 -20.96 13.39 5.18
CA SER A 102 -21.97 13.35 4.10
C SER A 102 -21.45 13.85 2.75
N ASP A 103 -20.30 14.53 2.73
CA ASP A 103 -19.70 15.02 1.49
C ASP A 103 -18.98 13.92 0.71
N TYR A 104 -18.57 12.85 1.39
CA TYR A 104 -17.86 11.75 0.77
C TYR A 104 -18.79 10.94 -0.13
N ILE A 105 -18.21 10.43 -1.22
CA ILE A 105 -18.89 9.49 -2.11
C ILE A 105 -19.15 8.19 -1.33
N LYS A 106 -20.41 7.77 -1.29
CA LYS A 106 -20.75 6.44 -0.75
C LYS A 106 -20.14 5.38 -1.68
N ILE A 107 -19.16 4.67 -1.17
CA ILE A 107 -18.55 3.54 -1.88
C ILE A 107 -19.38 2.32 -1.47
N GLN A 108 -20.09 1.72 -2.41
CA GLN A 108 -20.55 0.36 -2.20
C GLN A 108 -19.26 -0.49 -2.13
N GLU A 109 -18.97 -1.02 -0.96
CA GLU A 109 -18.02 -2.12 -0.88
C GLU A 109 -18.73 -3.29 -1.58
N ASN A 110 -18.63 -3.35 -2.90
CA ASN A 110 -18.93 -4.59 -3.60
C ASN A 110 -18.10 -5.63 -2.88
N ALA A 111 -18.77 -6.74 -2.49
CA ALA A 111 -18.07 -7.89 -1.97
C ALA A 111 -16.87 -8.09 -2.91
N ILE A 112 -15.68 -7.82 -2.40
CA ILE A 112 -14.47 -7.91 -3.18
C ILE A 112 -14.47 -9.36 -3.65
N ASN A 113 -14.74 -9.60 -4.94
CA ASN A 113 -14.19 -10.73 -5.63
C ASN A 113 -12.74 -10.34 -5.91
N PRO A 114 -11.79 -10.58 -5.01
CA PRO A 114 -10.42 -10.58 -5.42
C PRO A 114 -10.37 -11.69 -6.46
N THR A 115 -9.89 -11.41 -7.62
CA THR A 115 -9.43 -12.45 -8.54
C THR A 115 -8.63 -13.39 -7.66
N GLU A 116 -9.12 -14.61 -7.47
CA GLU A 116 -8.58 -15.53 -6.47
C GLU A 116 -7.21 -15.95 -6.95
N ILE A 117 -6.19 -15.30 -6.40
CA ILE A 117 -4.80 -15.61 -6.73
C ILE A 117 -4.45 -16.85 -5.92
N THR A 118 -4.28 -17.95 -6.62
CA THR A 118 -3.95 -19.24 -6.01
C THR A 118 -2.46 -19.34 -5.70
N LYS A 119 -2.10 -20.35 -4.93
CA LYS A 119 -0.68 -20.67 -4.66
C LYS A 119 0.06 -20.97 -5.96
N GLU A 120 -0.58 -21.69 -6.86
CA GLU A 120 -0.05 -22.08 -8.17
C GLU A 120 0.25 -20.85 -9.03
N ASP A 121 -0.65 -19.86 -9.06
CA ASP A 121 -0.44 -18.60 -9.77
C ASP A 121 0.81 -17.87 -9.26
N ILE A 122 0.99 -17.84 -7.92
CA ILE A 122 2.15 -17.18 -7.31
C ILE A 122 3.43 -17.98 -7.60
N GLU A 123 3.39 -19.31 -7.56
CA GLU A 123 4.55 -20.13 -7.88
C GLU A 123 4.96 -19.95 -9.36
N VAL A 124 4.02 -19.94 -10.30
CA VAL A 124 4.29 -19.64 -11.71
C VAL A 124 4.91 -18.24 -11.86
N PHE A 125 4.36 -17.25 -11.19
CA PHE A 125 4.90 -15.88 -11.18
C PHE A 125 6.35 -15.85 -10.65
N ARG A 126 6.62 -16.54 -9.55
CA ARG A 126 7.97 -16.61 -8.96
C ARG A 126 8.95 -17.30 -9.90
N GLN A 127 8.55 -18.39 -10.57
CA GLN A 127 9.38 -19.11 -11.52
C GLN A 127 9.70 -18.27 -12.76
N ARG A 128 8.76 -17.49 -13.28
CA ARG A 128 9.02 -16.54 -14.37
C ARG A 128 10.10 -15.51 -13.98
N ILE A 129 10.08 -15.01 -12.74
CA ILE A 129 11.12 -14.09 -12.24
C ILE A 129 12.47 -14.81 -12.15
N LEU A 130 12.51 -16.03 -11.60
CA LEU A 130 13.74 -16.78 -11.42
C LEU A 130 14.40 -17.15 -12.75
N GLN A 131 13.59 -17.50 -13.75
CA GLN A 131 14.04 -17.90 -15.09
C GLN A 131 14.36 -16.70 -16.00
N SER A 132 14.12 -15.48 -15.55
CA SER A 132 14.43 -14.29 -16.33
C SER A 132 15.96 -14.12 -16.48
N GLU A 133 16.41 -13.70 -17.66
CA GLU A 133 17.82 -13.44 -17.95
C GLU A 133 18.35 -12.17 -17.24
N GLY A 134 17.54 -11.53 -16.43
CA GLY A 134 17.90 -10.30 -15.74
C GLY A 134 18.92 -10.51 -14.64
N THR A 135 19.92 -9.62 -14.56
CA THR A 135 20.98 -9.63 -13.53
C THR A 135 20.48 -9.60 -12.09
N HIS A 136 19.19 -9.40 -11.88
CA HIS A 136 18.56 -9.27 -10.54
C HIS A 136 17.48 -10.34 -10.28
N ALA A 137 17.42 -11.40 -11.10
CA ALA A 137 16.43 -12.47 -10.97
C ALA A 137 16.37 -13.08 -9.57
N LEU A 138 17.50 -13.53 -9.03
CA LEU A 138 17.59 -14.12 -7.69
C LEU A 138 17.15 -13.15 -6.58
N ARG A 139 17.54 -11.88 -6.68
CA ARG A 139 17.11 -10.86 -5.72
C ARG A 139 15.59 -10.68 -5.76
N ASN A 140 15.04 -10.51 -6.95
CA ASN A 140 13.60 -10.27 -7.12
C ASN A 140 12.78 -11.50 -6.70
N TYR A 141 13.27 -12.70 -7.01
CA TYR A 141 12.70 -13.96 -6.55
C TYR A 141 12.70 -14.07 -5.02
N ALA A 142 13.82 -13.74 -4.36
CA ALA A 142 13.93 -13.74 -2.91
C ALA A 142 12.95 -12.73 -2.27
N ILE A 143 12.86 -11.50 -2.80
CA ILE A 143 11.91 -10.49 -2.33
C ILE A 143 10.46 -11.00 -2.39
N VAL A 144 10.04 -11.57 -3.53
CA VAL A 144 8.69 -12.11 -3.71
C VAL A 144 8.44 -13.30 -2.79
N THR A 145 9.44 -14.18 -2.61
CA THR A 145 9.37 -15.32 -1.70
C THR A 145 9.17 -14.88 -0.25
N VAL A 146 9.97 -13.91 0.22
CA VAL A 146 9.81 -13.32 1.55
C VAL A 146 8.39 -12.79 1.72
N MET A 147 7.90 -11.99 0.76
CA MET A 147 6.56 -11.40 0.85
C MET A 147 5.44 -12.45 0.90
N MET A 148 5.54 -13.50 0.08
CA MET A 148 4.54 -14.57 0.00
C MET A 148 4.39 -15.34 1.31
N TYR A 149 5.52 -15.70 1.94
CA TYR A 149 5.52 -16.60 3.10
C TYR A 149 5.61 -15.90 4.45
N THR A 150 5.83 -14.59 4.48
CA THR A 150 5.92 -13.83 5.73
C THR A 150 4.86 -12.75 5.87
N GLY A 151 4.17 -12.42 4.79
CA GLY A 151 3.17 -11.36 4.76
C GLY A 151 3.73 -9.96 5.01
N LEU A 152 5.03 -9.75 4.95
CA LEU A 152 5.67 -8.45 5.12
C LEU A 152 5.21 -7.45 4.04
N ARG A 153 5.08 -6.18 4.44
CA ARG A 153 4.84 -5.11 3.46
C ARG A 153 6.08 -4.93 2.58
N ILE A 154 5.90 -4.59 1.31
CA ILE A 154 7.04 -4.32 0.41
C ILE A 154 8.01 -3.29 1.02
N SER A 155 7.51 -2.25 1.69
CA SER A 155 8.37 -1.25 2.34
C SER A 155 9.15 -1.79 3.54
N GLU A 156 8.65 -2.81 4.23
CA GLU A 156 9.36 -3.52 5.30
C GLU A 156 10.46 -4.36 4.69
N VAL A 157 10.16 -5.17 3.67
CA VAL A 157 11.14 -6.03 2.99
C VAL A 157 12.30 -5.22 2.41
N LEU A 158 12.01 -4.08 1.76
CA LEU A 158 13.03 -3.23 1.14
C LEU A 158 13.91 -2.46 2.14
N ARG A 159 13.52 -2.42 3.41
CA ARG A 159 14.30 -1.80 4.51
C ARG A 159 15.03 -2.80 5.38
N LEU A 160 14.82 -4.11 5.18
CA LEU A 160 15.52 -5.13 5.96
C LEU A 160 17.04 -4.96 5.85
N LYS A 161 17.69 -4.97 6.99
CA LYS A 161 19.14 -5.05 7.09
C LYS A 161 19.60 -6.50 7.15
N LYS A 162 20.85 -6.75 6.82
CA LYS A 162 21.47 -8.09 6.97
C LYS A 162 21.38 -8.61 8.40
N THR A 163 21.49 -7.70 9.38
CA THR A 163 21.39 -7.99 10.82
C THR A 163 19.98 -8.29 11.31
N ASP A 164 18.95 -7.93 10.53
CA ASP A 164 17.55 -8.20 10.88
C ASP A 164 17.14 -9.64 10.53
N VAL A 165 17.96 -10.35 9.76
CA VAL A 165 17.60 -11.66 9.21
C VAL A 165 18.62 -12.73 9.59
N SER A 166 18.21 -13.67 10.43
CA SER A 166 18.98 -14.83 10.80
C SER A 166 18.46 -16.07 10.06
N THR A 167 19.20 -16.54 9.07
CA THR A 167 18.87 -17.81 8.38
C THR A 167 19.22 -19.04 9.20
N ILE A 168 19.95 -18.88 10.30
CA ILE A 168 20.28 -19.95 11.26
C ILE A 168 19.09 -20.19 12.19
N THR A 169 18.54 -19.13 12.79
CA THR A 169 17.36 -19.25 13.69
C THR A 169 16.03 -19.21 12.93
N GLY A 170 16.04 -18.90 11.63
CA GLY A 170 14.82 -18.78 10.84
C GLY A 170 14.00 -17.53 11.16
N GLU A 171 14.60 -16.45 11.65
CA GLU A 171 13.89 -15.26 12.12
C GLU A 171 14.17 -14.03 11.30
N ILE A 172 13.12 -13.22 11.11
CA ILE A 172 13.21 -11.84 10.61
C ILE A 172 12.70 -10.90 11.70
N ARG A 173 13.54 -9.96 12.11
CA ARG A 173 13.17 -8.87 13.00
C ARG A 173 12.67 -7.69 12.16
N VAL A 174 11.40 -7.33 12.32
CA VAL A 174 10.78 -6.23 11.60
C VAL A 174 10.61 -5.05 12.54
N THR A 175 11.28 -3.94 12.22
CA THR A 175 11.14 -2.68 12.95
C THR A 175 10.18 -1.77 12.18
N ASP A 176 9.07 -1.38 12.78
CA ASP A 176 8.15 -0.43 12.15
C ASP A 176 8.68 1.00 12.35
N GLY A 177 8.91 1.75 11.27
CA GLY A 177 9.46 3.10 11.32
C GLY A 177 8.52 4.16 11.93
N LYS A 178 7.37 3.76 12.48
CA LYS A 178 6.43 4.57 13.25
C LYS A 178 6.25 3.98 14.63
N GLY A 179 7.15 4.37 15.57
CA GLY A 179 6.99 4.12 17.01
C GLY A 179 7.18 2.67 17.39
N GLU A 180 8.42 2.21 17.41
CA GLU A 180 8.99 1.13 18.25
C GLU A 180 8.27 -0.24 18.32
N LYS A 181 7.23 -0.51 17.55
CA LYS A 181 6.64 -1.84 17.49
C LYS A 181 7.52 -2.76 16.65
N GLN A 182 8.35 -3.52 17.33
CA GLN A 182 9.12 -4.61 16.73
C GLN A 182 8.26 -5.87 16.73
N ARG A 183 8.37 -6.66 15.68
CA ARG A 183 7.85 -8.02 15.65
C ARG A 183 8.86 -8.97 15.03
N ILE A 184 8.83 -10.20 15.47
CA ILE A 184 9.61 -11.30 14.89
C ILE A 184 8.67 -12.08 13.99
N VAL A 185 9.15 -12.39 12.79
CA VAL A 185 8.45 -13.23 11.82
C VAL A 185 9.32 -14.45 11.53
N ILE A 186 8.72 -15.63 11.60
CA ILE A 186 9.43 -16.89 11.35
C ILE A 186 9.44 -17.20 9.86
N MET A 187 10.60 -17.59 9.36
CA MET A 187 10.81 -18.03 7.97
C MET A 187 10.66 -19.55 7.86
N ASN A 188 10.00 -19.99 6.82
CA ASN A 188 10.07 -21.40 6.41
C ASN A 188 11.33 -21.68 5.56
N SER A 189 11.61 -22.95 5.28
CA SER A 189 12.78 -23.38 4.48
C SER A 189 12.86 -22.68 3.12
N LYS A 190 11.74 -22.47 2.43
CA LYS A 190 11.71 -21.81 1.11
C LYS A 190 12.21 -20.37 1.17
N VAL A 191 11.90 -19.63 2.23
CA VAL A 191 12.39 -18.25 2.45
C VAL A 191 13.86 -18.28 2.78
N ILE A 192 14.30 -19.19 3.64
CA ILE A 192 15.72 -19.36 4.03
C ILE A 192 16.55 -19.68 2.78
N ASP A 193 16.13 -20.64 1.97
CA ASP A 193 16.83 -21.05 0.76
C ASP A 193 16.94 -19.92 -0.26
N ALA A 194 15.83 -19.19 -0.49
CA ALA A 194 15.82 -18.06 -1.41
C ALA A 194 16.76 -16.91 -0.97
N ILE A 195 16.80 -16.62 0.33
CA ILE A 195 17.71 -15.61 0.90
C ILE A 195 19.16 -16.08 0.80
N ASN A 196 19.45 -17.34 1.13
CA ASN A 196 20.80 -17.88 1.09
C ASN A 196 21.32 -17.93 -0.36
N GLU A 197 20.49 -18.33 -1.31
CA GLU A 197 20.84 -18.34 -2.74
C GLU A 197 21.13 -16.90 -3.23
N TYR A 198 20.29 -15.96 -2.88
CA TYR A 198 20.53 -14.56 -3.18
C TYR A 198 21.85 -14.07 -2.56
N LYS A 199 22.13 -14.35 -1.27
CA LYS A 199 23.35 -13.93 -0.58
C LYS A 199 24.61 -14.52 -1.20
N ARG A 200 24.58 -15.76 -1.72
CA ARG A 200 25.74 -16.38 -2.40
C ARG A 200 26.16 -15.61 -3.65
N HIS A 201 25.20 -15.06 -4.38
CA HIS A 201 25.48 -14.37 -5.66
C HIS A 201 25.62 -12.85 -5.50
N TYR A 202 25.10 -12.28 -4.43
CA TYR A 202 25.07 -10.83 -4.18
C TYR A 202 25.56 -10.54 -2.76
N ASN A 203 26.88 -10.45 -2.59
CA ASN A 203 27.50 -10.08 -1.32
C ASN A 203 28.29 -8.79 -1.49
N LYS A 204 27.65 -7.63 -1.25
CA LYS A 204 28.34 -6.35 -1.08
C LYS A 204 28.50 -6.07 0.41
N GLU A 205 29.72 -6.11 0.91
CA GLU A 205 30.03 -5.84 2.33
C GLU A 205 29.71 -4.40 2.73
N GLU A 206 29.81 -3.47 1.81
CA GLU A 206 29.65 -2.02 2.00
C GLU A 206 28.21 -1.59 2.33
N THR A 207 27.21 -2.45 2.19
CA THR A 207 25.81 -2.14 2.48
C THR A 207 25.26 -2.96 3.63
N GLU A 208 24.60 -2.30 4.57
CA GLU A 208 23.84 -2.97 5.64
C GLU A 208 22.52 -3.60 5.14
N LEU A 209 22.03 -3.19 3.98
CA LEU A 209 20.74 -3.64 3.46
C LEU A 209 20.81 -5.10 3.03
N LEU A 210 19.75 -5.86 3.30
CA LEU A 210 19.60 -7.21 2.77
C LEU A 210 19.40 -7.16 1.28
N PHE A 211 18.45 -6.36 0.79
CA PHE A 211 18.13 -6.18 -0.62
C PHE A 211 18.53 -4.79 -1.11
N TYR A 212 19.32 -4.72 -2.14
CA TYR A 212 19.91 -3.48 -2.66
C TYR A 212 19.99 -3.47 -4.20
N ASN A 213 20.18 -2.28 -4.76
CA ASN A 213 20.39 -2.10 -6.20
C ASN A 213 21.87 -2.37 -6.58
N ALA A 214 22.20 -2.28 -7.88
CA ALA A 214 23.55 -2.52 -8.37
C ALA A 214 24.62 -1.65 -7.66
N ASN A 215 24.25 -0.48 -7.14
CA ASN A 215 25.14 0.45 -6.46
C ASN A 215 25.20 0.23 -4.93
N GLY A 216 24.60 -0.83 -4.38
CA GLY A 216 24.51 -1.06 -2.92
C GLY A 216 23.51 -0.18 -2.18
N LYS A 217 22.72 0.64 -2.89
CA LYS A 217 21.73 1.55 -2.30
C LYS A 217 20.36 0.89 -2.17
N ALA A 218 19.51 1.49 -1.33
CA ALA A 218 18.14 1.06 -1.15
C ALA A 218 17.38 0.94 -2.49
N LEU A 219 16.55 -0.08 -2.59
CA LEU A 219 15.65 -0.28 -3.72
C LEU A 219 14.47 0.67 -3.62
N ASP A 220 14.12 1.30 -4.73
CA ASP A 220 12.86 2.02 -4.84
C ASP A 220 11.71 1.01 -4.99
N ARG A 221 10.61 1.29 -4.30
CA ARG A 221 9.37 0.55 -4.44
C ARG A 221 8.90 0.48 -5.90
N THR A 222 9.12 1.55 -6.67
CA THR A 222 8.76 1.62 -8.09
C THR A 222 9.51 0.58 -8.92
N ALA A 223 10.79 0.31 -8.60
CA ALA A 223 11.58 -0.71 -9.29
C ALA A 223 10.99 -2.12 -9.08
N ILE A 224 10.56 -2.42 -7.86
CA ILE A 224 9.93 -3.71 -7.57
C ILE A 224 8.52 -3.80 -8.16
N ASN A 225 7.75 -2.71 -8.14
CA ASN A 225 6.44 -2.69 -8.81
C ASN A 225 6.55 -2.95 -10.32
N LYS A 226 7.66 -2.50 -10.98
CA LYS A 226 7.93 -2.84 -12.39
C LYS A 226 8.13 -4.35 -12.57
N VAL A 227 8.86 -5.01 -11.67
CA VAL A 227 9.02 -6.48 -11.69
C VAL A 227 7.65 -7.16 -11.61
N PHE A 228 6.78 -6.75 -10.68
CA PHE A 228 5.44 -7.30 -10.59
C PHE A 228 4.64 -7.08 -11.88
N TRP A 229 4.72 -5.89 -12.47
CA TRP A 229 4.04 -5.56 -13.70
C TRP A 229 4.53 -6.37 -14.89
N GLU A 230 5.83 -6.61 -14.99
CA GLU A 230 6.48 -7.32 -16.08
C GLU A 230 6.15 -8.82 -16.09
N PHE A 231 6.18 -9.47 -14.92
CA PHE A 231 6.06 -10.94 -14.83
C PHE A 231 4.65 -11.45 -14.48
N ARG A 232 3.73 -10.56 -14.07
CA ARG A 232 2.36 -10.96 -13.74
C ARG A 232 1.56 -11.32 -14.98
N ASP A 233 0.59 -12.21 -14.80
CA ASP A 233 -0.44 -12.47 -15.80
C ASP A 233 -1.39 -11.27 -15.91
N LYS A 234 -1.91 -11.00 -17.11
CA LYS A 234 -2.88 -9.91 -17.34
C LYS A 234 -4.21 -10.20 -16.64
N ASP A 235 -4.63 -11.47 -16.68
CA ASP A 235 -5.90 -11.91 -16.11
C ASP A 235 -5.81 -12.11 -14.58
N LYS A 236 -4.60 -12.33 -14.05
CA LYS A 236 -4.32 -12.53 -12.63
C LYS A 236 -3.25 -11.54 -12.16
N PRO A 237 -3.61 -10.28 -11.91
CA PRO A 237 -2.65 -9.21 -11.63
C PRO A 237 -2.04 -9.34 -10.22
N ILE A 238 -1.05 -10.21 -10.06
CA ILE A 238 -0.28 -10.34 -8.83
C ILE A 238 0.41 -9.01 -8.52
N SER A 239 0.30 -8.57 -7.27
CA SER A 239 0.88 -7.35 -6.73
C SER A 239 1.49 -7.59 -5.34
N PRO A 240 2.34 -6.70 -4.83
CA PRO A 240 2.82 -6.80 -3.46
C PRO A 240 1.70 -6.92 -2.42
N HIS A 241 0.57 -6.27 -2.67
CA HIS A 241 -0.58 -6.31 -1.77
C HIS A 241 -1.32 -7.65 -1.84
N SER A 242 -1.48 -8.21 -3.04
CA SER A 242 -2.13 -9.53 -3.21
C SER A 242 -1.31 -10.68 -2.62
N LEU A 243 0.03 -10.63 -2.62
CA LEU A 243 0.85 -11.60 -1.90
C LEU A 243 0.59 -11.58 -0.38
N ARG A 244 0.48 -10.38 0.18
CA ARG A 244 0.15 -10.24 1.60
C ARG A 244 -1.29 -10.68 1.89
N HIS A 245 -2.23 -10.44 0.99
CA HIS A 245 -3.59 -10.98 1.06
C HIS A 245 -3.56 -12.51 1.09
N TYR A 246 -2.84 -13.11 0.15
CA TYR A 246 -2.65 -14.56 0.11
C TYR A 246 -2.10 -15.10 1.44
N PHE A 247 -1.04 -14.50 1.98
CA PHE A 247 -0.49 -14.89 3.28
C PHE A 247 -1.55 -14.85 4.39
N CYS A 248 -2.31 -13.75 4.49
CA CYS A 248 -3.33 -13.62 5.54
C CYS A 248 -4.45 -14.66 5.38
N SER A 249 -4.94 -14.90 4.17
CA SER A 249 -5.97 -15.92 3.90
C SER A 249 -5.45 -17.32 4.21
N SER A 250 -4.26 -17.67 3.72
CA SER A 250 -3.65 -18.99 3.98
C SER A 250 -3.37 -19.23 5.47
N ALA A 251 -3.01 -18.20 6.24
CA ALA A 251 -2.83 -18.34 7.67
C ALA A 251 -4.16 -18.59 8.39
N LEU A 252 -5.25 -17.91 7.99
CA LEU A 252 -6.60 -18.18 8.52
C LEU A 252 -7.06 -19.59 8.17
N GLU A 253 -6.87 -20.04 6.92
CA GLU A 253 -7.17 -21.41 6.47
C GLU A 253 -6.36 -22.46 7.24
N ALA A 254 -5.15 -22.14 7.67
CA ALA A 254 -4.32 -22.99 8.51
C ALA A 254 -4.74 -22.97 10.00
N GLY A 255 -5.82 -22.27 10.37
CA GLY A 255 -6.39 -22.25 11.71
C GLY A 255 -5.86 -21.16 12.64
N TYR A 256 -5.04 -20.23 12.15
CA TYR A 256 -4.63 -19.07 12.95
C TYR A 256 -5.82 -18.14 13.20
N THR A 257 -5.90 -17.59 14.40
CA THR A 257 -6.93 -16.60 14.74
C THR A 257 -6.71 -15.26 14.01
N ILE A 258 -7.76 -14.46 13.86
CA ILE A 258 -7.68 -13.12 13.28
C ILE A 258 -6.63 -12.25 13.99
N SER A 259 -6.54 -12.36 15.32
CA SER A 259 -5.59 -11.60 16.13
C SER A 259 -4.13 -12.02 15.87
N GLU A 260 -3.87 -13.32 15.75
CA GLU A 260 -2.54 -13.84 15.41
C GLU A 260 -2.12 -13.40 14.00
N VAL A 261 -3.02 -13.54 13.02
CA VAL A 261 -2.74 -13.08 11.64
C VAL A 261 -2.51 -11.56 11.59
N ALA A 262 -3.30 -10.77 12.34
CA ALA A 262 -3.09 -9.33 12.43
C ALA A 262 -1.72 -8.99 13.01
N MET A 263 -1.29 -9.71 14.05
CA MET A 263 0.01 -9.55 14.68
C MET A 263 1.15 -9.94 13.72
N LEU A 264 1.08 -11.11 13.10
CA LEU A 264 2.09 -11.60 12.14
C LEU A 264 2.22 -10.65 10.95
N ALA A 265 1.10 -10.23 10.39
CA ALA A 265 1.09 -9.29 9.29
C ALA A 265 1.46 -7.85 9.73
N GLY A 266 1.39 -7.49 11.02
CA GLY A 266 1.61 -6.14 11.53
C GLY A 266 0.50 -5.18 11.09
N HIS A 267 -0.76 -5.58 11.24
CA HIS A 267 -1.91 -4.69 11.03
C HIS A 267 -2.12 -3.85 12.28
N SER A 268 -2.06 -2.53 12.15
CA SER A 268 -2.37 -1.60 13.24
C SER A 268 -3.85 -1.59 13.61
N ASN A 269 -4.72 -2.09 12.71
CA ASN A 269 -6.15 -2.20 12.90
C ASN A 269 -6.61 -3.62 12.54
N ILE A 270 -7.18 -4.33 13.49
CA ILE A 270 -7.69 -5.70 13.33
C ILE A 270 -8.78 -5.82 12.26
N HIS A 271 -9.57 -4.75 12.03
CA HIS A 271 -10.56 -4.71 10.96
C HIS A 271 -9.94 -4.93 9.56
N THR A 272 -8.65 -4.66 9.41
CA THR A 272 -7.94 -4.97 8.15
C THR A 272 -7.86 -6.48 7.94
N THR A 273 -7.69 -7.27 9.00
CA THR A 273 -7.65 -8.73 8.95
C THR A 273 -9.06 -9.34 8.85
N MET A 274 -10.06 -8.73 9.50
CA MET A 274 -11.45 -9.20 9.45
C MET A 274 -12.02 -9.26 8.03
N LYS A 275 -11.53 -8.44 7.10
CA LYS A 275 -11.93 -8.50 5.68
C LYS A 275 -11.63 -9.84 5.02
N TYR A 276 -10.64 -10.56 5.51
CA TYR A 276 -10.28 -11.90 5.01
C TYR A 276 -11.15 -12.99 5.65
N TYR A 277 -11.49 -12.81 6.94
CA TYR A 277 -12.30 -13.77 7.69
C TYR A 277 -13.75 -13.85 7.18
N GLY A 278 -14.34 -12.73 6.75
CA GLY A 278 -15.69 -12.73 6.19
C GLY A 278 -15.86 -13.64 4.97
N LYS A 279 -14.80 -13.86 4.20
CA LYS A 279 -14.80 -14.78 3.05
C LYS A 279 -14.84 -16.25 3.50
N GLN A 280 -14.11 -16.60 4.54
CA GLN A 280 -14.06 -17.95 5.08
C GLN A 280 -15.42 -18.39 5.69
N VAL A 281 -16.04 -17.48 6.46
CA VAL A 281 -17.38 -17.71 7.04
C VAL A 281 -18.45 -17.86 5.96
N LEU A 282 -18.36 -17.14 4.85
CA LEU A 282 -19.29 -17.28 3.73
C LEU A 282 -19.13 -18.64 3.03
N MET A 283 -17.91 -19.14 2.84
CA MET A 283 -17.66 -20.46 2.27
C MET A 283 -18.17 -21.59 3.19
N GLU A 284 -17.93 -21.47 4.50
CA GLU A 284 -18.46 -22.44 5.48
C GLU A 284 -19.99 -22.38 5.56
N SER A 285 -20.62 -21.21 5.39
CA SER A 285 -22.09 -21.09 5.38
C SER A 285 -22.75 -21.72 4.16
N ASP A 286 -22.05 -21.80 3.02
CA ASP A 286 -22.56 -22.48 1.83
C ASP A 286 -22.48 -24.00 1.98
N VAL A 287 -21.55 -24.52 2.76
CA VAL A 287 -21.49 -25.94 3.15
C VAL A 287 -22.66 -26.30 4.07
N LEU A 288 -23.10 -25.40 4.96
CA LEU A 288 -24.26 -25.63 5.84
C LEU A 288 -25.61 -25.52 5.12
N LYS A 289 -25.68 -24.92 3.93
CA LYS A 289 -26.90 -24.85 3.11
C LYS A 289 -27.08 -26.07 2.19
N SER A 290 -26.07 -26.92 2.08
CA SER A 290 -26.09 -28.15 1.26
C SER A 290 -26.27 -29.45 2.07
N ALA A 291 -26.52 -29.32 3.38
CA ALA A 291 -26.93 -30.41 4.28
C ALA A 291 -28.39 -30.24 4.67
#